data_534379c7b9ec7c0cdf032098444c7adf
#
_entry.id   534379c7b9ec7c0cdf032098444c7adf
#
_cell.length_a   1.000
_cell.length_b   1.000
_cell.length_c   1.000
_cell.angle_alpha   90.00
_cell.angle_beta   90.00
_cell.angle_gamma   90.00
#
_symmetry.space_group_name_H-M   'P 1'
#
loop_
_entity.id
_entity.type
_entity.pdbx_description
1 polymer ?
#
loop_
_entity_poly.entity_id
_entity_poly.type
_entity_poly.pdbx_seq_one_letter_code
_entity_poly.pdbx_strand_id
1 'polypeptide(L)'
;MKMNDAERRIAALILGNLDDDGYLKLPDVEGDPLIRLATEADCSVTVAEKTLKRIQQLDPKGCASRDLQECLLIQAAALKDDHAALLGTLLKKHMKFLESKNYPAIARDLKISLDEVVNAAKLLVKLDPKPGRNFTGDDAQYITPDVYIYKMGEEYTVVLNDDGLSKLRISNAYRGALKNGGLPTGKTKEFVQDKLRSAMWLIRSIHQRQRTIFKAVSYTHLTLPTKRIV
;
A
#
# COMPACT_ATOMS: atom_id res chain seq x y z
N MET A 1 22.97 -24.33 -2.74
CA MET A 1 23.29 -24.00 -4.12
C MET A 1 24.80 -23.70 -4.20
N LYS A 2 25.59 -24.44 -4.99
CA LYS A 2 27.02 -24.15 -5.17
C LYS A 2 27.15 -23.01 -6.17
N MET A 3 27.62 -21.86 -5.72
CA MET A 3 27.87 -20.66 -6.52
C MET A 3 29.36 -20.32 -6.45
N ASN A 4 29.92 -19.88 -7.58
CA ASN A 4 31.27 -19.39 -7.67
C ASN A 4 31.38 -18.00 -7.00
N ASP A 5 32.55 -17.52 -6.63
CA ASP A 5 32.72 -16.23 -5.93
C ASP A 5 32.22 -15.05 -6.78
N ALA A 6 32.41 -15.06 -8.09
CA ALA A 6 31.84 -14.09 -9.01
C ALA A 6 30.30 -14.14 -9.04
N GLU A 7 29.71 -15.37 -9.09
CA GLU A 7 28.26 -15.55 -9.02
C GLU A 7 27.68 -15.05 -7.67
N ARG A 8 28.41 -15.21 -6.56
CA ARG A 8 27.97 -14.68 -5.24
C ARG A 8 27.98 -13.18 -5.19
N ARG A 9 29.04 -12.52 -5.69
CA ARG A 9 29.13 -11.06 -5.74
C ARG A 9 27.98 -10.47 -6.54
N ILE A 10 27.76 -10.94 -7.75
CA ILE A 10 26.68 -10.43 -8.60
C ILE A 10 25.28 -10.73 -8.01
N ALA A 11 25.11 -11.90 -7.39
CA ALA A 11 23.84 -12.23 -6.71
C ALA A 11 23.54 -11.26 -5.55
N ALA A 12 24.56 -10.92 -4.74
CA ALA A 12 24.41 -9.96 -3.65
C ALA A 12 24.03 -8.57 -4.17
N LEU A 13 24.64 -8.12 -5.28
CA LEU A 13 24.30 -6.84 -5.91
C LEU A 13 22.89 -6.86 -6.50
N ILE A 14 22.46 -7.94 -7.15
CA ILE A 14 21.10 -8.07 -7.67
C ILE A 14 20.08 -8.00 -6.52
N LEU A 15 20.30 -8.76 -5.43
CA LEU A 15 19.39 -8.77 -4.28
C LEU A 15 19.33 -7.44 -3.55
N GLY A 16 20.47 -6.70 -3.46
CA GLY A 16 20.51 -5.38 -2.83
C GLY A 16 19.86 -4.26 -3.63
N ASN A 17 19.58 -4.47 -4.92
CA ASN A 17 18.93 -3.50 -5.82
C ASN A 17 17.52 -3.93 -6.25
N LEU A 18 16.84 -4.75 -5.43
CA LEU A 18 15.43 -5.06 -5.62
C LEU A 18 14.57 -3.96 -5.03
N ASP A 19 13.51 -3.61 -5.78
CA ASP A 19 12.44 -2.74 -5.32
C ASP A 19 11.48 -3.52 -4.37
N ASP A 20 10.65 -2.82 -3.61
CA ASP A 20 9.64 -3.38 -2.70
C ASP A 20 8.66 -4.33 -3.40
N ASP A 21 8.40 -4.10 -4.68
CA ASP A 21 7.59 -4.95 -5.55
C ASP A 21 8.34 -6.22 -6.03
N GLY A 22 9.66 -6.33 -5.80
CA GLY A 22 10.51 -7.44 -6.20
C GLY A 22 11.14 -7.30 -7.58
N TYR A 23 11.11 -6.12 -8.20
CA TYR A 23 11.74 -5.85 -9.50
C TYR A 23 13.18 -5.37 -9.34
N LEU A 24 14.02 -5.71 -10.33
CA LEU A 24 15.38 -5.19 -10.42
C LEU A 24 15.36 -3.80 -11.05
N LYS A 25 15.51 -2.75 -10.24
CA LYS A 25 15.55 -1.36 -10.67
C LYS A 25 16.78 -0.65 -10.14
N LEU A 26 17.47 0.08 -11.02
CA LEU A 26 18.50 1.04 -10.63
C LEU A 26 18.00 2.46 -10.97
N PRO A 27 17.94 3.37 -9.98
CA PRO A 27 17.32 4.69 -10.16
C PRO A 27 18.04 5.58 -11.19
N ASP A 28 19.31 5.35 -11.50
CA ASP A 28 20.13 6.25 -12.32
C ASP A 28 20.63 5.62 -13.62
N VAL A 29 19.97 4.58 -14.16
CA VAL A 29 20.43 3.86 -15.34
C VAL A 29 19.41 3.88 -16.46
N GLU A 30 19.74 4.57 -17.54
CA GLU A 30 19.05 4.41 -18.83
C GLU A 30 19.62 3.14 -19.50
N GLY A 31 18.85 2.05 -19.52
CA GLY A 31 19.23 0.77 -20.15
C GLY A 31 19.05 -0.45 -19.24
N ASP A 32 19.73 -1.56 -19.59
CA ASP A 32 19.63 -2.80 -18.81
C ASP A 32 20.43 -2.68 -17.50
N PRO A 33 19.77 -2.71 -16.34
CA PRO A 33 20.44 -2.60 -15.03
C PRO A 33 21.47 -3.70 -14.80
N LEU A 34 21.32 -4.85 -15.45
CA LEU A 34 22.21 -5.98 -15.29
C LEU A 34 23.63 -5.71 -15.81
N ILE A 35 23.76 -4.91 -16.87
CA ILE A 35 25.07 -4.58 -17.47
C ILE A 35 25.91 -3.78 -16.47
N ARG A 36 25.32 -2.82 -15.78
CA ARG A 36 26.01 -2.03 -14.75
C ARG A 36 26.42 -2.88 -13.55
N LEU A 37 25.52 -3.72 -13.07
CA LEU A 37 25.82 -4.62 -11.95
C LEU A 37 26.91 -5.64 -12.31
N ALA A 38 26.95 -6.12 -13.56
CA ALA A 38 28.02 -6.99 -14.03
C ALA A 38 29.39 -6.29 -14.02
N THR A 39 29.44 -5.01 -14.41
CA THR A 39 30.66 -4.21 -14.37
C THR A 39 31.11 -3.96 -12.92
N GLU A 40 30.18 -3.66 -12.02
CA GLU A 40 30.46 -3.44 -10.60
C GLU A 40 30.93 -4.73 -9.89
N ALA A 41 30.40 -5.88 -10.28
CA ALA A 41 30.79 -7.20 -9.76
C ALA A 41 32.10 -7.73 -10.36
N ASP A 42 32.71 -7.03 -11.33
CA ASP A 42 33.85 -7.47 -12.11
C ASP A 42 33.62 -8.87 -12.70
N CYS A 43 32.48 -9.04 -13.38
CA CYS A 43 32.08 -10.30 -14.02
C CYS A 43 31.54 -10.07 -15.43
N SER A 44 31.55 -11.15 -16.25
CA SER A 44 30.96 -11.07 -17.58
C SER A 44 29.42 -11.00 -17.51
N VAL A 45 28.80 -10.29 -18.45
CA VAL A 45 27.35 -10.16 -18.58
C VAL A 45 26.69 -11.54 -18.69
N THR A 46 27.34 -12.50 -19.34
CA THR A 46 26.84 -13.88 -19.46
C THR A 46 26.72 -14.60 -18.12
N VAL A 47 27.66 -14.37 -17.20
CA VAL A 47 27.64 -14.89 -15.83
C VAL A 47 26.52 -14.20 -15.03
N ALA A 48 26.38 -12.89 -15.20
CA ALA A 48 25.32 -12.11 -14.56
C ALA A 48 23.92 -12.58 -15.00
N GLU A 49 23.67 -12.77 -16.30
CA GLU A 49 22.40 -13.29 -16.81
C GLU A 49 22.10 -14.70 -16.31
N LYS A 50 23.11 -15.58 -16.28
CA LYS A 50 22.94 -16.92 -15.75
C LYS A 50 22.56 -16.92 -14.28
N THR A 51 23.19 -16.03 -13.50
CA THR A 51 22.89 -15.88 -12.07
C THR A 51 21.50 -15.26 -11.87
N LEU A 52 21.12 -14.26 -12.66
CA LEU A 52 19.80 -13.66 -12.63
C LEU A 52 18.71 -14.72 -12.89
N LYS A 53 18.84 -15.51 -13.95
CA LYS A 53 17.88 -16.60 -14.26
C LYS A 53 17.75 -17.63 -13.12
N ARG A 54 18.83 -17.87 -12.39
CA ARG A 54 18.78 -18.75 -11.21
C ARG A 54 18.02 -18.11 -10.05
N ILE A 55 18.22 -16.80 -9.82
CA ILE A 55 17.51 -16.05 -8.77
C ILE A 55 16.02 -15.98 -9.10
N GLN A 56 15.65 -15.71 -10.34
CA GLN A 56 14.27 -15.65 -10.82
C GLN A 56 13.47 -16.96 -10.66
N GLN A 57 14.16 -18.08 -10.53
CA GLN A 57 13.54 -19.40 -10.29
C GLN A 57 13.33 -19.71 -8.80
N LEU A 58 13.90 -18.90 -7.89
CA LEU A 58 13.68 -19.05 -6.45
C LEU A 58 12.26 -18.64 -6.06
N ASP A 59 11.89 -18.89 -4.83
CA ASP A 59 10.60 -18.47 -4.26
C ASP A 59 10.76 -17.13 -3.56
N PRO A 60 9.95 -16.13 -3.91
CA PRO A 60 8.85 -16.12 -4.88
C PRO A 60 9.33 -16.04 -6.34
N LYS A 61 8.70 -16.82 -7.20
CA LYS A 61 9.05 -16.87 -8.62
C LYS A 61 8.78 -15.55 -9.31
N GLY A 62 9.72 -15.16 -10.19
CA GLY A 62 9.63 -13.90 -10.90
C GLY A 62 10.20 -12.70 -10.15
N CYS A 63 10.77 -12.89 -8.95
CA CYS A 63 11.62 -11.86 -8.32
C CYS A 63 12.85 -11.56 -9.18
N ALA A 64 13.36 -10.33 -9.04
CA ALA A 64 14.47 -9.81 -9.82
C ALA A 64 14.21 -9.74 -11.34
N SER A 65 12.94 -9.66 -11.75
CA SER A 65 12.59 -9.36 -13.14
C SER A 65 12.80 -7.87 -13.42
N ARG A 66 13.14 -7.56 -14.66
CA ARG A 66 13.34 -6.17 -15.13
C ARG A 66 12.01 -5.50 -15.42
N ASP A 67 11.07 -6.24 -15.98
CA ASP A 67 9.76 -5.77 -16.40
C ASP A 67 8.65 -6.71 -15.94
N LEU A 68 7.42 -6.18 -15.90
CA LEU A 68 6.21 -6.94 -15.60
C LEU A 68 6.05 -8.13 -16.55
N GLN A 69 6.36 -7.94 -17.82
CA GLN A 69 6.25 -9.00 -18.84
C GLN A 69 7.20 -10.18 -18.54
N GLU A 70 8.45 -9.88 -18.15
CA GLU A 70 9.43 -10.91 -17.76
C GLU A 70 8.96 -11.66 -16.50
N CYS A 71 8.47 -10.96 -15.49
CA CYS A 71 7.95 -11.54 -14.27
C CYS A 71 6.81 -12.53 -14.55
N LEU A 72 5.81 -12.11 -15.30
CA LEU A 72 4.67 -12.95 -15.63
C LEU A 72 5.05 -14.15 -16.52
N LEU A 73 6.01 -13.99 -17.42
CA LEU A 73 6.52 -15.08 -18.25
C LEU A 73 7.21 -16.18 -17.42
N ILE A 74 8.01 -15.79 -16.44
CA ILE A 74 8.70 -16.74 -15.55
C ILE A 74 7.68 -17.49 -14.71
N GLN A 75 6.68 -16.81 -14.18
CA GLN A 75 5.60 -17.44 -13.41
C GLN A 75 4.75 -18.35 -14.30
N ALA A 76 4.37 -17.91 -15.50
CA ALA A 76 3.60 -18.71 -16.45
C ALA A 76 4.35 -19.99 -16.83
N ALA A 77 5.67 -19.92 -17.08
CA ALA A 77 6.49 -21.10 -17.37
C ALA A 77 6.56 -22.10 -16.20
N ALA A 78 6.30 -21.65 -14.98
CA ALA A 78 6.30 -22.49 -13.80
C ALA A 78 4.93 -23.14 -13.50
N LEU A 79 3.86 -22.69 -14.16
CA LEU A 79 2.54 -23.30 -14.06
C LEU A 79 2.54 -24.68 -14.74
N LYS A 80 1.94 -25.65 -14.07
CA LYS A 80 1.69 -27.00 -14.63
C LYS A 80 0.26 -27.07 -15.19
N ASP A 81 -0.01 -26.28 -16.22
CA ASP A 81 -1.33 -26.19 -16.84
C ASP A 81 -1.18 -26.28 -18.35
N ASP A 82 -2.12 -26.95 -19.02
CA ASP A 82 -2.07 -27.17 -20.49
C ASP A 82 -2.11 -25.83 -21.26
N HIS A 83 -2.73 -24.80 -20.68
CA HIS A 83 -2.82 -23.46 -21.27
C HIS A 83 -1.62 -22.54 -20.92
N ALA A 84 -0.64 -23.00 -20.13
CA ALA A 84 0.49 -22.19 -19.71
C ALA A 84 1.38 -21.76 -20.89
N ALA A 85 1.60 -22.65 -21.86
CA ALA A 85 2.35 -22.36 -23.07
C ALA A 85 1.66 -21.29 -23.94
N LEU A 86 0.34 -21.38 -24.06
CA LEU A 86 -0.48 -20.39 -24.75
C LEU A 86 -0.40 -19.04 -24.02
N LEU A 87 -0.55 -19.01 -22.69
CA LEU A 87 -0.40 -17.83 -21.88
C LEU A 87 0.97 -17.15 -22.08
N GLY A 88 2.05 -17.94 -22.12
CA GLY A 88 3.38 -17.42 -22.44
C GLY A 88 3.47 -16.74 -23.81
N THR A 89 2.78 -17.27 -24.81
CA THR A 89 2.69 -16.67 -26.16
C THR A 89 1.87 -15.36 -26.13
N LEU A 90 0.77 -15.36 -25.40
CA LEU A 90 -0.08 -14.17 -25.21
C LEU A 90 0.70 -13.03 -24.53
N LEU A 91 1.43 -13.33 -23.48
CA LEU A 91 2.25 -12.36 -22.75
C LEU A 91 3.37 -11.76 -23.61
N LYS A 92 3.98 -12.59 -24.50
CA LYS A 92 5.07 -12.11 -25.38
C LYS A 92 4.59 -11.22 -26.51
N LYS A 93 3.46 -11.55 -27.15
CA LYS A 93 3.03 -10.90 -28.40
C LYS A 93 1.82 -10.00 -28.25
N HIS A 94 0.94 -10.28 -27.31
CA HIS A 94 -0.39 -9.68 -27.24
C HIS A 94 -0.68 -8.98 -25.89
N MET A 95 0.35 -8.51 -25.18
CA MET A 95 0.19 -7.87 -23.88
C MET A 95 -0.83 -6.70 -23.93
N LYS A 96 -0.74 -5.82 -24.93
CA LYS A 96 -1.67 -4.69 -25.12
C LYS A 96 -3.13 -5.13 -25.32
N PHE A 97 -3.36 -6.23 -26.03
CA PHE A 97 -4.72 -6.78 -26.20
C PHE A 97 -5.25 -7.44 -24.95
N LEU A 98 -4.37 -8.02 -24.13
CA LEU A 98 -4.73 -8.56 -22.81
C LEU A 98 -5.15 -7.44 -21.85
N GLU A 99 -4.42 -6.33 -21.81
CA GLU A 99 -4.74 -5.15 -21.00
C GLU A 99 -6.11 -4.56 -21.39
N SER A 100 -6.39 -4.44 -22.71
CA SER A 100 -7.67 -3.96 -23.21
C SER A 100 -8.78 -5.02 -23.21
N LYS A 101 -8.50 -6.27 -22.73
CA LYS A 101 -9.42 -7.41 -22.74
C LYS A 101 -10.01 -7.74 -24.11
N ASN A 102 -9.28 -7.45 -25.19
CA ASN A 102 -9.73 -7.70 -26.56
C ASN A 102 -9.38 -9.12 -26.99
N TYR A 103 -10.02 -10.12 -26.39
CA TYR A 103 -9.81 -11.54 -26.69
C TYR A 103 -10.16 -11.96 -28.13
N PRO A 104 -11.21 -11.37 -28.80
CA PRO A 104 -11.51 -11.72 -30.16
C PRO A 104 -10.40 -11.34 -31.16
N ALA A 105 -9.67 -10.25 -30.93
CA ALA A 105 -8.53 -9.87 -31.75
C ALA A 105 -7.39 -10.89 -31.63
N ILE A 106 -7.10 -11.35 -30.40
CA ILE A 106 -6.10 -12.37 -30.12
C ILE A 106 -6.46 -13.70 -30.79
N ALA A 107 -7.72 -14.14 -30.66
CA ALA A 107 -8.21 -15.38 -31.24
C ALA A 107 -8.05 -15.41 -32.77
N ARG A 108 -8.32 -14.29 -33.43
CA ARG A 108 -8.13 -14.14 -34.90
C ARG A 108 -6.66 -14.22 -35.29
N ASP A 109 -5.79 -13.53 -34.55
CA ASP A 109 -4.36 -13.45 -34.89
C ASP A 109 -3.65 -14.81 -34.69
N LEU A 110 -3.97 -15.51 -33.62
CA LEU A 110 -3.41 -16.83 -33.32
C LEU A 110 -4.15 -18.00 -33.97
N LYS A 111 -5.32 -17.74 -34.61
CA LYS A 111 -6.20 -18.74 -35.25
C LYS A 111 -6.61 -19.87 -34.30
N ILE A 112 -6.95 -19.51 -33.08
CA ILE A 112 -7.41 -20.43 -32.02
C ILE A 112 -8.83 -20.06 -31.60
N SER A 113 -9.49 -20.95 -30.84
CA SER A 113 -10.84 -20.67 -30.36
C SER A 113 -10.84 -19.57 -29.30
N LEU A 114 -11.95 -18.81 -29.23
CA LEU A 114 -12.13 -17.78 -28.21
C LEU A 114 -12.06 -18.35 -26.81
N ASP A 115 -12.63 -19.54 -26.60
CA ASP A 115 -12.67 -20.22 -25.31
C ASP A 115 -11.26 -20.57 -24.78
N GLU A 116 -10.37 -21.00 -25.68
CA GLU A 116 -8.96 -21.26 -25.32
C GLU A 116 -8.24 -19.97 -24.86
N VAL A 117 -8.47 -18.86 -25.56
CA VAL A 117 -7.88 -17.56 -25.17
C VAL A 117 -8.42 -17.11 -23.81
N VAL A 118 -9.73 -17.26 -23.59
CA VAL A 118 -10.37 -16.90 -22.31
C VAL A 118 -9.85 -17.79 -21.18
N ASN A 119 -9.69 -19.09 -21.42
CA ASN A 119 -9.15 -20.00 -20.40
C ASN A 119 -7.68 -19.70 -20.07
N ALA A 120 -6.85 -19.40 -21.08
CA ALA A 120 -5.49 -18.93 -20.86
C ALA A 120 -5.46 -17.58 -20.10
N ALA A 121 -6.35 -16.66 -20.43
CA ALA A 121 -6.45 -15.37 -19.74
C ALA A 121 -6.91 -15.51 -18.27
N LYS A 122 -7.73 -16.50 -17.93
CA LYS A 122 -8.10 -16.81 -16.54
C LYS A 122 -6.89 -17.24 -15.70
N LEU A 123 -5.88 -17.86 -16.30
CA LEU A 123 -4.65 -18.20 -15.58
C LEU A 123 -3.85 -16.97 -15.17
N LEU A 124 -4.00 -15.85 -15.88
CA LEU A 124 -3.34 -14.58 -15.52
C LEU A 124 -3.72 -14.11 -14.11
N VAL A 125 -4.95 -14.38 -13.67
CA VAL A 125 -5.43 -14.02 -12.33
C VAL A 125 -4.71 -14.79 -11.22
N LYS A 126 -4.12 -15.95 -11.55
CA LYS A 126 -3.34 -16.77 -10.60
C LYS A 126 -1.89 -16.29 -10.45
N LEU A 127 -1.45 -15.38 -11.33
CA LEU A 127 -0.09 -14.84 -11.30
C LEU A 127 -0.04 -13.61 -10.41
N ASP A 128 1.10 -13.42 -9.75
CA ASP A 128 1.34 -12.25 -8.90
C ASP A 128 2.22 -11.24 -9.65
N PRO A 129 1.68 -10.06 -10.02
CA PRO A 129 2.46 -9.02 -10.67
C PRO A 129 3.50 -8.36 -9.76
N LYS A 130 3.40 -8.55 -8.44
CA LYS A 130 4.27 -7.92 -7.43
C LYS A 130 4.74 -8.94 -6.40
N PRO A 131 5.62 -9.87 -6.78
CA PRO A 131 6.00 -11.00 -5.93
C PRO A 131 6.74 -10.59 -4.65
N GLY A 132 7.40 -9.42 -4.63
CA GLY A 132 8.12 -8.90 -3.47
C GLY A 132 7.23 -8.37 -2.36
N ARG A 133 6.02 -7.90 -2.68
CA ARG A 133 5.13 -7.19 -1.76
C ARG A 133 4.80 -7.96 -0.47
N ASN A 134 4.69 -9.28 -0.53
CA ASN A 134 4.39 -10.11 0.63
C ASN A 134 5.58 -10.23 1.61
N PHE A 135 6.77 -9.83 1.19
CA PHE A 135 8.02 -9.91 1.96
C PHE A 135 8.53 -8.53 2.39
N THR A 136 7.98 -7.48 1.81
CA THR A 136 8.25 -6.10 2.23
C THR A 136 7.45 -5.85 3.51
N GLY A 137 8.16 -5.58 4.60
CA GLY A 137 7.55 -5.38 5.92
C GLY A 137 6.93 -3.98 6.09
N ASP A 138 6.24 -3.46 5.08
CA ASP A 138 5.42 -2.28 5.25
C ASP A 138 4.27 -2.63 6.19
N ASP A 139 4.49 -2.38 7.48
CA ASP A 139 3.40 -2.36 8.46
C ASP A 139 2.34 -1.38 7.98
N ALA A 140 1.17 -1.91 7.67
CA ALA A 140 0.04 -1.08 7.28
C ALA A 140 -0.20 -0.03 8.38
N GLN A 141 0.11 1.22 8.08
CA GLN A 141 -0.13 2.31 9.02
C GLN A 141 -1.64 2.53 9.12
N TYR A 142 -2.25 1.97 10.15
CA TYR A 142 -3.67 2.13 10.41
C TYR A 142 -3.96 3.57 10.81
N ILE A 143 -4.70 4.26 9.98
CA ILE A 143 -5.20 5.61 10.27
C ILE A 143 -6.49 5.46 11.07
N THR A 144 -6.52 5.99 12.28
CA THR A 144 -7.73 6.05 13.08
C THR A 144 -8.61 7.19 12.56
N PRO A 145 -9.83 6.92 12.09
CA PRO A 145 -10.70 7.97 11.56
C PRO A 145 -11.24 8.86 12.69
N ASP A 146 -11.37 10.15 12.44
CA ASP A 146 -11.97 11.11 13.38
C ASP A 146 -13.50 11.02 13.42
N VAL A 147 -14.12 10.50 12.34
CA VAL A 147 -15.58 10.45 12.16
C VAL A 147 -16.00 9.18 11.45
N TYR A 148 -17.05 8.55 11.95
CA TYR A 148 -17.75 7.44 11.29
C TYR A 148 -19.07 7.92 10.70
N ILE A 149 -19.38 7.49 9.48
CA ILE A 149 -20.65 7.78 8.81
C ILE A 149 -21.37 6.46 8.58
N TYR A 150 -22.53 6.30 9.19
CA TYR A 150 -23.36 5.11 9.03
C TYR A 150 -24.62 5.46 8.23
N LYS A 151 -24.98 4.63 7.27
CA LYS A 151 -26.26 4.75 6.57
C LYS A 151 -27.33 4.01 7.35
N MET A 152 -28.33 4.75 7.85
CA MET A 152 -29.51 4.19 8.53
C MET A 152 -30.75 4.44 7.65
N GLY A 153 -31.14 3.43 6.87
CA GLY A 153 -32.22 3.58 5.88
C GLY A 153 -31.82 4.52 4.75
N GLU A 154 -32.52 5.65 4.59
CA GLU A 154 -32.19 6.68 3.61
C GLU A 154 -31.34 7.83 4.16
N GLU A 155 -31.15 7.88 5.48
CA GLU A 155 -30.39 8.95 6.13
C GLU A 155 -28.99 8.50 6.54
N TYR A 156 -28.05 9.47 6.58
CA TYR A 156 -26.68 9.26 7.05
C TYR A 156 -26.52 9.83 8.45
N THR A 157 -26.06 9.00 9.37
CA THR A 157 -25.75 9.40 10.75
C THR A 157 -24.25 9.57 10.92
N VAL A 158 -23.86 10.72 11.46
CA VAL A 158 -22.45 11.07 11.75
C VAL A 158 -22.14 10.76 13.21
N VAL A 159 -21.16 9.93 13.46
CA VAL A 159 -20.68 9.61 14.81
C VAL A 159 -19.22 10.03 14.92
N LEU A 160 -18.91 10.91 15.89
CA LEU A 160 -17.54 11.28 16.17
C LEU A 160 -16.79 10.13 16.85
N ASN A 161 -15.54 9.99 16.49
CA ASN A 161 -14.65 9.06 17.19
C ASN A 161 -14.09 9.74 18.43
N ASP A 162 -14.45 9.22 19.60
CA ASP A 162 -13.94 9.68 20.89
C ASP A 162 -12.69 8.91 21.35
N ASP A 163 -12.20 7.95 20.53
CA ASP A 163 -11.00 7.18 20.84
C ASP A 163 -9.77 8.11 20.88
N GLY A 164 -9.03 8.03 21.99
CA GLY A 164 -7.88 8.91 22.23
C GLY A 164 -8.21 10.27 22.87
N LEU A 165 -9.47 10.65 23.00
CA LEU A 165 -9.87 11.83 23.74
C LEU A 165 -10.22 11.48 25.19
N SER A 166 -9.39 11.90 26.13
CA SER A 166 -9.66 11.72 27.55
C SER A 166 -10.90 12.51 27.96
N LYS A 167 -11.87 11.86 28.62
CA LYS A 167 -13.04 12.51 29.20
C LYS A 167 -12.61 13.42 30.37
N LEU A 168 -12.33 14.66 30.10
CA LEU A 168 -11.85 15.62 31.09
C LEU A 168 -13.00 16.10 31.98
N ARG A 169 -12.77 16.02 33.30
CA ARG A 169 -13.68 16.57 34.31
C ARG A 169 -12.89 17.31 35.35
N ILE A 170 -13.46 18.43 35.82
CA ILE A 170 -12.91 19.18 36.99
C ILE A 170 -13.23 18.37 38.23
N SER A 171 -12.21 18.04 39.03
CA SER A 171 -12.39 17.33 40.30
C SER A 171 -13.33 18.13 41.24
N ASN A 172 -14.29 17.40 41.83
CA ASN A 172 -15.24 17.98 42.78
C ASN A 172 -14.55 18.50 44.05
N ALA A 173 -13.40 17.93 44.44
CA ALA A 173 -12.61 18.40 45.56
C ALA A 173 -12.16 19.87 45.38
N TYR A 174 -11.59 20.19 44.22
CA TYR A 174 -11.17 21.56 43.92
C TYR A 174 -12.36 22.52 43.76
N ARG A 175 -13.47 22.05 43.21
CA ARG A 175 -14.70 22.87 43.11
C ARG A 175 -15.32 23.11 44.49
N GLY A 176 -15.32 22.13 45.38
CA GLY A 176 -15.79 22.25 46.76
C GLY A 176 -14.89 23.13 47.60
N ALA A 177 -13.57 22.97 47.48
CA ALA A 177 -12.61 23.83 48.22
C ALA A 177 -12.72 25.30 47.89
N LEU A 178 -13.04 25.66 46.63
CA LEU A 178 -13.30 27.04 46.22
C LEU A 178 -14.62 27.59 46.72
N LYS A 179 -15.69 26.76 46.78
CA LYS A 179 -17.02 27.20 47.27
C LYS A 179 -17.06 27.35 48.80
N ASN A 180 -16.43 26.44 49.53
CA ASN A 180 -16.51 26.33 50.99
C ASN A 180 -15.42 27.13 51.72
N GLY A 181 -14.59 27.93 51.03
CA GLY A 181 -13.54 28.72 51.65
C GLY A 181 -12.39 27.88 52.26
N GLY A 182 -12.30 26.60 51.91
CA GLY A 182 -11.30 25.66 52.43
C GLY A 182 -9.88 25.82 51.87
N LEU A 183 -9.63 26.83 51.03
CA LEU A 183 -8.29 27.13 50.51
C LEU A 183 -7.68 28.30 51.34
N PRO A 184 -6.39 28.19 51.71
CA PRO A 184 -5.68 29.27 52.35
C PRO A 184 -5.78 30.54 51.50
N THR A 185 -6.05 31.67 52.17
CA THR A 185 -6.18 33.01 51.58
C THR A 185 -4.85 33.45 50.94
N GLY A 186 -4.90 34.06 49.75
CA GLY A 186 -3.75 34.64 49.09
C GLY A 186 -3.34 33.95 47.78
N LYS A 187 -2.05 33.90 47.49
CA LYS A 187 -1.47 33.36 46.22
C LYS A 187 -1.94 31.97 45.81
N THR A 188 -2.23 31.10 46.80
CA THR A 188 -2.71 29.71 46.54
C THR A 188 -4.12 29.69 45.94
N LYS A 189 -5.01 30.57 46.40
CA LYS A 189 -6.37 30.69 45.88
C LYS A 189 -6.36 31.22 44.45
N GLU A 190 -5.56 32.25 44.18
CA GLU A 190 -5.40 32.80 42.82
C GLU A 190 -4.84 31.75 41.86
N PHE A 191 -3.81 31.00 42.26
CA PHE A 191 -3.23 29.92 41.48
C PHE A 191 -4.27 28.84 41.10
N VAL A 192 -5.04 28.36 42.07
CA VAL A 192 -6.09 27.37 41.85
C VAL A 192 -7.19 27.93 40.92
N GLN A 193 -7.58 29.17 41.06
CA GLN A 193 -8.55 29.80 40.19
C GLN A 193 -8.06 29.91 38.75
N ASP A 194 -6.81 30.28 38.54
CA ASP A 194 -6.21 30.35 37.20
C ASP A 194 -6.11 28.97 36.52
N LYS A 195 -5.72 27.96 37.29
CA LYS A 195 -5.69 26.56 36.79
C LYS A 195 -7.09 26.07 36.43
N LEU A 196 -8.12 26.39 37.21
CA LEU A 196 -9.50 26.09 36.92
C LEU A 196 -10.00 26.81 35.67
N ARG A 197 -9.62 28.07 35.50
CA ARG A 197 -9.98 28.86 34.30
C ARG A 197 -9.35 28.24 33.06
N SER A 198 -8.07 27.86 33.13
CA SER A 198 -7.35 27.17 32.05
C SER A 198 -7.97 25.82 31.75
N ALA A 199 -8.33 25.03 32.77
CA ALA A 199 -8.99 23.72 32.58
C ALA A 199 -10.37 23.86 31.90
N MET A 200 -11.17 24.85 32.33
CA MET A 200 -12.46 25.15 31.68
C MET A 200 -12.30 25.60 30.24
N TRP A 201 -11.27 26.39 29.94
CA TRP A 201 -10.96 26.78 28.58
C TRP A 201 -10.59 25.57 27.71
N LEU A 202 -9.74 24.65 28.21
CA LEU A 202 -9.36 23.45 27.51
C LEU A 202 -10.57 22.56 27.19
N ILE A 203 -11.42 22.31 28.17
CA ILE A 203 -12.65 21.53 27.98
C ILE A 203 -13.54 22.16 26.90
N ARG A 204 -13.74 23.45 26.94
CA ARG A 204 -14.54 24.19 25.94
C ARG A 204 -13.90 24.12 24.56
N SER A 205 -12.58 24.21 24.46
CA SER A 205 -11.85 24.11 23.20
C SER A 205 -12.04 22.74 22.54
N ILE A 206 -11.97 21.65 23.32
CA ILE A 206 -12.21 20.30 22.83
C ILE A 206 -13.64 20.15 22.30
N HIS A 207 -14.64 20.58 23.07
CA HIS A 207 -16.04 20.53 22.61
C HIS A 207 -16.28 21.40 21.37
N GLN A 208 -15.64 22.54 21.27
CA GLN A 208 -15.75 23.40 20.09
C GLN A 208 -15.15 22.74 18.85
N ARG A 209 -13.98 22.08 19.01
CA ARG A 209 -13.36 21.28 17.92
C ARG A 209 -14.30 20.17 17.45
N GLN A 210 -14.84 19.35 18.37
CA GLN A 210 -15.79 18.29 18.06
C GLN A 210 -17.01 18.82 17.29
N ARG A 211 -17.57 19.94 17.77
CA ARG A 211 -18.73 20.56 17.12
C ARG A 211 -18.40 21.10 15.73
N THR A 212 -17.19 21.61 15.52
CA THR A 212 -16.73 22.10 14.21
C THR A 212 -16.56 20.92 13.23
N ILE A 213 -15.93 19.82 13.67
CA ILE A 213 -15.77 18.61 12.84
C ILE A 213 -17.13 18.05 12.45
N PHE A 214 -18.06 17.89 13.42
CA PHE A 214 -19.41 17.41 13.15
C PHE A 214 -20.14 18.27 12.12
N LYS A 215 -20.10 19.60 12.29
CA LYS A 215 -20.72 20.53 11.34
C LYS A 215 -20.08 20.47 9.96
N ALA A 216 -18.75 20.43 9.88
CA ALA A 216 -18.05 20.34 8.61
C ALA A 216 -18.44 19.06 7.84
N VAL A 217 -18.42 17.91 8.50
CA VAL A 217 -18.80 16.64 7.86
C VAL A 217 -20.27 16.65 7.45
N SER A 218 -21.18 17.05 8.33
CA SER A 218 -22.61 17.08 8.03
C SER A 218 -22.93 18.02 6.86
N TYR A 219 -22.29 19.17 6.79
CA TYR A 219 -22.61 20.17 5.79
C TYR A 219 -21.90 19.93 4.46
N THR A 220 -20.60 19.65 4.47
CA THR A 220 -19.82 19.55 3.24
C THR A 220 -19.89 18.17 2.58
N HIS A 221 -19.95 17.09 3.37
CA HIS A 221 -19.90 15.73 2.84
C HIS A 221 -21.29 15.12 2.63
N LEU A 222 -22.28 15.48 3.47
CA LEU A 222 -23.59 14.84 3.42
C LEU A 222 -24.67 15.67 2.73
N THR A 223 -24.62 17.02 2.86
CA THR A 223 -25.69 17.88 2.34
C THR A 223 -25.35 18.59 1.02
N LEU A 224 -24.07 18.83 0.73
CA LEU A 224 -23.71 19.39 -0.56
C LEU A 224 -23.73 18.27 -1.62
N PRO A 225 -24.62 18.38 -2.65
CA PRO A 225 -24.52 17.47 -3.77
C PRO A 225 -23.14 17.68 -4.40
N THR A 226 -22.31 16.64 -4.38
CA THR A 226 -21.13 16.58 -5.20
C THR A 226 -21.60 16.64 -6.64
N LYS A 227 -21.75 17.83 -7.21
CA LYS A 227 -21.85 18.00 -8.67
C LYS A 227 -20.54 17.48 -9.21
N ARG A 228 -20.56 16.21 -9.62
CA ARG A 228 -19.56 15.65 -10.49
C ARG A 228 -19.64 16.48 -11.77
N ILE A 229 -18.76 17.45 -11.89
CA ILE A 229 -18.52 18.11 -13.19
C ILE A 229 -17.82 17.03 -14.00
N VAL A 230 -18.54 16.50 -14.97
CA VAL A 230 -18.03 15.61 -16.01
C VAL A 230 -17.27 16.47 -16.98
#